data_dd9d4062f2d3fbf4674b689bb3a9a063
#
_entry.id   dd9d4062f2d3fbf4674b689bb3a9a063
#
_cell.length_a   1.000
_cell.length_b   1.000
_cell.length_c   1.000
_cell.angle_alpha   90.00
_cell.angle_beta   90.00
_cell.angle_gamma   90.00
#
_symmetry.space_group_name_H-M   'P 1'
#
loop_
_entity.id
_entity.type
_entity.pdbx_description
1 polymer ?
#
loop_
_entity_poly.entity_id
_entity_poly.type
_entity_poly.pdbx_seq_one_letter_code
_entity_poly.pdbx_strand_id
1 'polypeptide(L)'
;PVLRQLFGAADQVEPGILELSDARLLALPVRSARGIFTWVTCPAVLEGLQRSLAACELEALPALPELHKDQVACSPEHSALRDDHLLIEEFVLRRTSDEVEGLTARLQSLFPSITEWTQRWALISNEYFGHLVRHVLPLEAFSTGAPQAPHYREFLPAETLMYAVASGGQPELMDALADRLPPLLQVGGQTTAGKGFCSLSLATGKEA
;
A
#
# COMPACT_ATOMS: atom_id res chain seq x y z
N PRO A 1 -24.58 9.46 16.96
CA PRO A 1 -24.28 8.46 17.98
C PRO A 1 -23.09 7.58 17.61
N VAL A 2 -23.09 6.93 16.40
CA VAL A 2 -22.03 5.99 15.94
C VAL A 2 -20.63 6.61 15.94
N LEU A 3 -20.45 7.79 15.33
CA LEU A 3 -19.14 8.47 15.28
C LEU A 3 -18.61 8.78 16.67
N ARG A 4 -19.48 9.10 17.61
CA ARG A 4 -19.10 9.36 19.01
C ARG A 4 -18.64 8.07 19.70
N GLN A 5 -19.27 6.95 19.44
CA GLN A 5 -18.83 5.65 19.96
C GLN A 5 -17.49 5.24 19.36
N LEU A 6 -17.30 5.41 18.05
CA LEU A 6 -16.06 5.07 17.38
C LEU A 6 -14.89 5.95 17.81
N PHE A 7 -15.06 7.27 17.78
CA PHE A 7 -13.94 8.22 17.95
C PHE A 7 -13.92 8.89 19.34
N GLY A 8 -14.94 8.65 20.17
CA GLY A 8 -15.08 9.36 21.43
C GLY A 8 -15.66 10.79 21.23
N ALA A 9 -15.65 11.58 22.27
CA ALA A 9 -16.07 12.96 22.25
C ALA A 9 -14.95 13.86 22.76
N ALA A 10 -14.62 14.90 21.99
CA ALA A 10 -13.53 15.82 22.34
C ALA A 10 -13.80 16.63 23.64
N ASP A 11 -15.07 16.78 24.01
CA ASP A 11 -15.55 17.54 25.17
C ASP A 11 -15.82 16.69 26.42
N GLN A 12 -15.74 15.37 26.30
CA GLN A 12 -15.97 14.41 27.38
C GLN A 12 -14.86 13.38 27.43
N VAL A 13 -14.54 12.90 28.63
CA VAL A 13 -13.51 11.88 28.89
C VAL A 13 -14.01 10.47 28.50
N GLU A 14 -14.79 10.35 27.45
CA GLU A 14 -15.22 9.06 26.92
C GLU A 14 -14.30 8.68 25.73
N PRO A 15 -13.41 7.71 25.90
CA PRO A 15 -12.58 7.25 24.80
C PRO A 15 -13.44 6.60 23.72
N GLY A 16 -13.05 6.78 22.45
CA GLY A 16 -13.59 5.98 21.36
C GLY A 16 -13.14 4.53 21.47
N ILE A 17 -13.84 3.64 20.80
CA ILE A 17 -13.52 2.22 20.76
C ILE A 17 -12.78 1.82 19.48
N LEU A 18 -12.64 2.73 18.52
CA LEU A 18 -11.91 2.48 17.28
C LEU A 18 -10.40 2.54 17.54
N GLU A 19 -9.75 1.45 17.29
CA GLU A 19 -8.30 1.33 17.27
C GLU A 19 -7.81 1.30 15.83
N LEU A 20 -6.83 2.14 15.50
CA LEU A 20 -6.21 2.19 14.19
C LEU A 20 -4.72 1.91 14.33
N SER A 21 -4.22 0.98 13.54
CA SER A 21 -2.77 0.79 13.42
C SER A 21 -2.13 1.91 12.62
N ASP A 22 -0.80 2.01 12.71
CA ASP A 22 -0.04 2.79 11.72
C ASP A 22 -0.30 2.26 10.31
N ALA A 23 -0.35 3.19 9.35
CA ALA A 23 -0.39 2.84 7.95
C ALA A 23 0.97 2.29 7.52
N ARG A 24 0.95 1.11 6.89
CA ARG A 24 2.14 0.38 6.44
C ARG A 24 2.19 0.33 4.93
N LEU A 25 3.38 0.42 4.37
CA LEU A 25 3.60 0.27 2.94
C LEU A 25 3.18 -1.14 2.49
N LEU A 26 2.39 -1.20 1.42
CA LEU A 26 2.03 -2.43 0.72
C LEU A 26 2.79 -2.55 -0.60
N ALA A 27 2.78 -1.50 -1.41
CA ALA A 27 3.51 -1.46 -2.66
C ALA A 27 3.92 -0.03 -3.01
N LEU A 28 5.08 0.10 -3.62
CA LEU A 28 5.65 1.35 -4.08
C LEU A 28 5.50 1.44 -5.60
N PRO A 29 4.97 2.54 -6.16
CA PRO A 29 4.99 2.77 -7.61
C PRO A 29 6.40 3.13 -8.05
N VAL A 30 6.93 2.36 -9.00
CA VAL A 30 8.27 2.52 -9.54
C VAL A 30 8.16 2.68 -11.04
N ARG A 31 8.88 3.62 -11.63
CA ARG A 31 8.84 3.84 -13.08
C ARG A 31 9.22 2.57 -13.83
N SER A 32 8.45 2.24 -14.84
CA SER A 32 8.74 1.11 -15.70
C SER A 32 8.88 1.56 -17.16
N ALA A 33 9.64 0.81 -17.93
CA ALA A 33 9.86 1.12 -19.35
C ALA A 33 8.57 1.10 -20.17
N ARG A 34 7.52 0.46 -19.65
CA ARG A 34 6.20 0.40 -20.24
C ARG A 34 5.14 0.58 -19.15
N GLY A 35 3.97 1.10 -19.51
CA GLY A 35 2.83 1.21 -18.60
C GLY A 35 2.98 2.27 -17.51
N ILE A 36 3.91 3.21 -17.68
CA ILE A 36 4.18 4.35 -16.79
C ILE A 36 4.87 3.90 -15.49
N PHE A 37 4.24 3.06 -14.68
CA PHE A 37 4.80 2.53 -13.44
C PHE A 37 4.37 1.07 -13.19
N THR A 38 5.10 0.42 -12.32
CA THR A 38 4.78 -0.88 -11.73
C THR A 38 4.71 -0.73 -10.22
N TRP A 39 3.69 -1.29 -9.58
CA TRP A 39 3.68 -1.45 -8.14
C TRP A 39 4.64 -2.56 -7.75
N VAL A 40 5.69 -2.22 -7.04
CA VAL A 40 6.63 -3.20 -6.52
C VAL A 40 6.42 -3.42 -5.03
N THR A 41 6.53 -4.65 -4.61
CA THR A 41 6.55 -5.07 -3.21
C THR A 41 7.66 -6.10 -3.00
N CYS A 42 7.88 -6.54 -1.77
CA CYS A 42 8.90 -7.54 -1.45
C CYS A 42 8.42 -8.51 -0.37
N PRO A 43 9.09 -9.66 -0.19
CA PRO A 43 8.72 -10.64 0.83
C PRO A 43 8.57 -10.02 2.23
N ALA A 44 9.49 -9.18 2.68
CA ALA A 44 9.41 -8.57 4.01
C ALA A 44 8.16 -7.70 4.22
N VAL A 45 7.69 -7.01 3.18
CA VAL A 45 6.43 -6.23 3.21
C VAL A 45 5.23 -7.17 3.33
N LEU A 46 5.18 -8.21 2.50
CA LEU A 46 4.09 -9.19 2.51
C LEU A 46 4.04 -10.02 3.80
N GLU A 47 5.19 -10.35 4.39
CA GLU A 47 5.25 -10.94 5.72
C GLU A 47 4.67 -10.00 6.80
N GLY A 48 4.85 -8.68 6.63
CA GLY A 48 4.22 -7.66 7.45
C GLY A 48 2.69 -7.71 7.35
N LEU A 49 2.16 -7.79 6.12
CA LEU A 49 0.74 -7.99 5.85
C LEU A 49 0.25 -9.31 6.44
N GLN A 50 0.99 -10.40 6.26
CA GLN A 50 0.66 -11.72 6.82
C GLN A 50 0.48 -11.68 8.34
N ARG A 51 1.35 -10.97 9.07
CA ARG A 51 1.20 -10.80 10.52
C ARG A 51 -0.06 -10.00 10.87
N SER A 52 -0.41 -9.01 10.08
CA SER A 52 -1.64 -8.22 10.26
C SER A 52 -2.89 -9.05 10.00
N LEU A 53 -2.89 -9.88 8.95
CA LEU A 53 -3.98 -10.82 8.65
C LEU A 53 -4.19 -11.82 9.79
N ALA A 54 -3.11 -12.39 10.30
CA ALA A 54 -3.17 -13.32 11.43
C ALA A 54 -3.72 -12.66 12.71
N ALA A 55 -3.35 -11.41 12.98
CA ALA A 55 -3.90 -10.67 14.11
C ALA A 55 -5.40 -10.34 13.97
N CYS A 56 -5.89 -10.28 12.74
CA CYS A 56 -7.31 -10.06 12.42
C CYS A 56 -8.08 -11.37 12.22
N GLU A 57 -7.46 -12.53 12.43
CA GLU A 57 -8.05 -13.86 12.18
C GLU A 57 -8.53 -14.04 10.73
N LEU A 58 -7.87 -13.35 9.78
CA LEU A 58 -8.16 -13.46 8.37
C LEU A 58 -7.31 -14.54 7.71
N GLU A 59 -7.81 -15.06 6.58
CA GLU A 59 -7.11 -16.05 5.79
C GLU A 59 -5.70 -15.55 5.39
N ALA A 60 -4.73 -16.44 5.51
CA ALA A 60 -3.33 -16.19 5.21
C ALA A 60 -3.09 -15.87 3.72
N LEU A 61 -1.97 -15.23 3.44
CA LEU A 61 -1.44 -15.18 2.08
C LEU A 61 -0.93 -16.58 1.68
N PRO A 62 -1.00 -16.95 0.40
CA PRO A 62 -0.26 -18.11 -0.13
C PRO A 62 1.24 -18.02 0.14
N ALA A 63 1.93 -19.14 0.02
CA ALA A 63 3.38 -19.17 0.14
C ALA A 63 4.01 -18.19 -0.85
N LEU A 64 4.98 -17.42 -0.37
CA LEU A 64 5.70 -16.47 -1.21
C LEU A 64 6.77 -17.23 -2.01
N PRO A 65 6.97 -16.91 -3.30
CA PRO A 65 8.05 -17.49 -4.08
C PRO A 65 9.40 -17.05 -3.54
N GLU A 66 10.39 -17.95 -3.62
CA GLU A 66 11.78 -17.58 -3.36
C GLU A 66 12.34 -16.83 -4.56
N LEU A 67 12.90 -15.65 -4.33
CA LEU A 67 13.44 -14.79 -5.38
C LEU A 67 14.93 -14.58 -5.21
N HIS A 68 15.67 -14.86 -6.27
CA HIS A 68 17.03 -14.37 -6.38
C HIS A 68 17.04 -12.88 -6.72
N LYS A 69 18.19 -12.24 -6.53
CA LYS A 69 18.33 -10.79 -6.64
C LYS A 69 17.83 -10.21 -7.98
N ASP A 70 18.13 -10.89 -9.08
CA ASP A 70 17.82 -10.47 -10.45
C ASP A 70 16.47 -11.00 -10.98
N GLN A 71 15.64 -11.55 -10.09
CA GLN A 71 14.36 -12.13 -10.44
C GLN A 71 13.19 -11.25 -9.99
N VAL A 72 12.10 -11.40 -10.72
CA VAL A 72 10.80 -10.80 -10.40
C VAL A 72 9.71 -11.87 -10.54
N ALA A 73 8.79 -11.90 -9.57
CA ALA A 73 7.57 -12.68 -9.70
C ALA A 73 6.42 -11.74 -10.03
N CYS A 74 5.82 -11.94 -11.19
CA CYS A 74 4.66 -11.19 -11.68
C CYS A 74 3.86 -12.04 -12.65
N SER A 75 2.62 -11.63 -12.91
CA SER A 75 1.78 -12.27 -13.92
C SER A 75 2.44 -12.24 -15.30
N PRO A 76 2.27 -13.29 -16.14
CA PRO A 76 2.66 -13.25 -17.54
C PRO A 76 1.91 -12.15 -18.33
N GLU A 77 0.75 -11.69 -17.82
CA GLU A 77 -0.04 -10.60 -18.39
C GLU A 77 0.40 -9.21 -17.91
N HIS A 78 1.47 -9.11 -17.17
CA HIS A 78 1.97 -7.84 -16.65
C HIS A 78 2.30 -6.87 -17.81
N SER A 79 1.72 -5.67 -17.78
CA SER A 79 1.72 -4.72 -18.91
C SER A 79 3.12 -4.23 -19.31
N ALA A 80 4.08 -4.24 -18.38
CA ALA A 80 5.46 -3.81 -18.62
C ALA A 80 6.41 -4.99 -18.94
N LEU A 81 5.94 -6.24 -18.87
CA LEU A 81 6.74 -7.41 -19.16
C LEU A 81 7.04 -7.50 -20.67
N ARG A 82 8.29 -7.86 -21.01
CA ARG A 82 8.70 -8.15 -22.37
C ARG A 82 9.77 -9.23 -22.39
N ASP A 83 9.57 -10.27 -23.21
CA ASP A 83 10.51 -11.36 -23.37
C ASP A 83 10.96 -11.94 -22.01
N ASP A 84 10.00 -12.12 -21.07
CA ASP A 84 10.20 -12.52 -19.69
C ASP A 84 11.12 -11.60 -18.86
N HIS A 85 11.26 -10.33 -19.27
CA HIS A 85 11.99 -9.32 -18.51
C HIS A 85 11.08 -8.13 -18.15
N LEU A 86 11.24 -7.64 -16.93
CA LEU A 86 10.65 -6.43 -16.42
C LEU A 86 11.75 -5.38 -16.23
N LEU A 87 11.61 -4.23 -16.88
CA LEU A 87 12.53 -3.11 -16.72
C LEU A 87 11.87 -2.05 -15.84
N ILE A 88 12.41 -1.88 -14.64
CA ILE A 88 12.00 -0.89 -13.64
C ILE A 88 13.20 -0.06 -13.22
N GLU A 89 13.06 1.27 -13.27
CA GLU A 89 14.17 2.20 -13.12
C GLU A 89 15.37 1.77 -13.99
N GLU A 90 16.52 1.50 -13.38
CA GLU A 90 17.73 1.00 -14.02
C GLU A 90 17.88 -0.54 -13.99
N PHE A 91 16.90 -1.26 -13.39
CA PHE A 91 17.00 -2.70 -13.20
C PHE A 91 16.27 -3.47 -14.28
N VAL A 92 16.94 -4.47 -14.84
CA VAL A 92 16.36 -5.48 -15.73
C VAL A 92 16.21 -6.77 -14.94
N LEU A 93 14.98 -7.14 -14.60
CA LEU A 93 14.67 -8.31 -13.81
C LEU A 93 14.06 -9.39 -14.69
N ARG A 94 14.52 -10.63 -14.54
CA ARG A 94 13.96 -11.76 -15.25
C ARG A 94 12.79 -12.36 -14.46
N ARG A 95 11.67 -12.58 -15.14
CA ARG A 95 10.51 -13.24 -14.52
C ARG A 95 10.86 -14.66 -14.09
N THR A 96 10.52 -15.01 -12.85
CA THR A 96 10.58 -16.41 -12.38
C THR A 96 9.44 -17.21 -12.99
N SER A 97 9.63 -18.54 -13.05
CA SER A 97 8.57 -19.46 -13.46
C SER A 97 7.53 -19.72 -12.36
N ASP A 98 7.77 -19.22 -11.13
CA ASP A 98 6.86 -19.44 -10.02
C ASP A 98 5.52 -18.73 -10.25
N GLU A 99 4.47 -19.45 -9.94
CA GLU A 99 3.10 -18.95 -10.08
C GLU A 99 2.79 -17.93 -8.98
N VAL A 100 2.23 -16.81 -9.40
CA VAL A 100 1.80 -15.72 -8.49
C VAL A 100 0.28 -15.48 -8.54
N GLU A 101 -0.42 -16.29 -9.30
CA GLU A 101 -1.88 -16.12 -9.52
C GLU A 101 -2.65 -16.22 -8.20
N GLY A 102 -2.35 -17.20 -7.36
CA GLY A 102 -2.98 -17.35 -6.04
C GLY A 102 -2.72 -16.15 -5.13
N LEU A 103 -1.49 -15.63 -5.15
CA LEU A 103 -1.11 -14.44 -4.37
C LEU A 103 -1.79 -13.19 -4.94
N THR A 104 -1.84 -13.04 -6.26
CA THR A 104 -2.54 -11.95 -6.95
C THR A 104 -4.03 -11.96 -6.61
N ALA A 105 -4.68 -13.12 -6.70
CA ALA A 105 -6.09 -13.28 -6.36
C ALA A 105 -6.37 -12.92 -4.90
N ARG A 106 -5.48 -13.34 -3.99
CA ARG A 106 -5.61 -13.01 -2.58
C ARG A 106 -5.43 -11.51 -2.30
N LEU A 107 -4.46 -10.85 -2.94
CA LEU A 107 -4.29 -9.40 -2.84
C LEU A 107 -5.51 -8.66 -3.42
N GLN A 108 -6.05 -9.13 -4.53
CA GLN A 108 -7.25 -8.55 -5.12
C GLN A 108 -8.48 -8.70 -4.22
N SER A 109 -8.64 -9.82 -3.53
CA SER A 109 -9.73 -10.01 -2.56
C SER A 109 -9.60 -9.10 -1.34
N LEU A 110 -8.37 -8.85 -0.87
CA LEU A 110 -8.10 -7.96 0.26
C LEU A 110 -8.22 -6.47 -0.13
N PHE A 111 -7.91 -6.13 -1.37
CA PHE A 111 -7.90 -4.75 -1.85
C PHE A 111 -8.71 -4.62 -3.15
N PRO A 112 -10.04 -4.83 -3.10
CA PRO A 112 -10.89 -4.91 -4.28
C PRO A 112 -11.00 -3.61 -5.07
N SER A 113 -10.68 -2.48 -4.46
CA SER A 113 -10.64 -1.18 -5.14
C SER A 113 -9.52 -1.06 -6.18
N ILE A 114 -8.52 -1.94 -6.12
CA ILE A 114 -7.40 -1.96 -7.07
C ILE A 114 -7.69 -3.04 -8.10
N THR A 115 -8.08 -2.63 -9.31
CA THR A 115 -8.49 -3.55 -10.38
C THR A 115 -7.33 -4.03 -11.24
N GLU A 116 -6.18 -3.36 -11.17
CA GLU A 116 -5.04 -3.59 -12.06
C GLU A 116 -3.93 -4.47 -11.44
N TRP A 117 -4.24 -5.26 -10.40
CA TRP A 117 -3.26 -6.12 -9.76
C TRP A 117 -2.50 -6.98 -10.77
N THR A 118 -3.20 -7.79 -11.54
CA THR A 118 -2.58 -8.70 -12.51
C THR A 118 -1.63 -7.99 -13.49
N GLN A 119 -1.97 -6.76 -13.86
CA GLN A 119 -1.27 -6.04 -14.92
C GLN A 119 -0.13 -5.15 -14.43
N ARG A 120 -0.08 -4.83 -13.12
CA ARG A 120 0.79 -3.77 -12.63
C ARG A 120 1.61 -4.09 -11.39
N TRP A 121 1.37 -5.20 -10.69
CA TRP A 121 2.17 -5.48 -9.51
C TRP A 121 3.26 -6.52 -9.78
N ALA A 122 4.36 -6.40 -9.04
CA ALA A 122 5.48 -7.30 -9.10
C ALA A 122 6.12 -7.48 -7.73
N LEU A 123 6.50 -8.71 -7.41
CA LEU A 123 7.27 -9.06 -6.23
C LEU A 123 8.75 -9.13 -6.61
N ILE A 124 9.58 -8.35 -5.93
CA ILE A 124 11.02 -8.28 -6.13
C ILE A 124 11.76 -8.64 -4.83
N SER A 125 13.08 -8.86 -4.92
CA SER A 125 13.87 -9.16 -3.73
C SER A 125 13.86 -8.01 -2.71
N ASN A 126 14.02 -8.35 -1.42
CA ASN A 126 14.12 -7.35 -0.35
C ASN A 126 15.26 -6.35 -0.59
N GLU A 127 16.37 -6.81 -1.21
CA GLU A 127 17.53 -5.98 -1.49
C GLU A 127 17.22 -4.88 -2.50
N TYR A 128 16.60 -5.21 -3.64
CA TYR A 128 16.19 -4.22 -4.64
C TYR A 128 15.08 -3.32 -4.15
N PHE A 129 14.12 -3.87 -3.42
CA PHE A 129 13.08 -3.05 -2.81
C PHE A 129 13.67 -2.01 -1.85
N GLY A 130 14.59 -2.43 -0.98
CA GLY A 130 15.28 -1.51 -0.07
C GLY A 130 16.13 -0.44 -0.78
N HIS A 131 16.67 -0.73 -1.97
CA HIS A 131 17.31 0.26 -2.82
C HIS A 131 16.29 1.25 -3.38
N LEU A 132 15.22 0.76 -3.99
CA LEU A 132 14.19 1.61 -4.61
C LEU A 132 13.52 2.54 -3.59
N VAL A 133 13.18 2.07 -2.41
CA VAL A 133 12.60 2.92 -1.35
C VAL A 133 13.48 4.13 -1.04
N ARG A 134 14.79 3.98 -1.06
CA ARG A 134 15.72 5.09 -0.78
C ARG A 134 15.90 6.08 -1.93
N HIS A 135 15.65 5.67 -3.16
CA HIS A 135 15.99 6.45 -4.35
C HIS A 135 14.77 6.98 -5.13
N VAL A 136 13.59 6.38 -4.92
CA VAL A 136 12.36 6.76 -5.63
C VAL A 136 11.54 7.80 -4.87
N LEU A 137 11.82 8.02 -3.58
CA LEU A 137 11.08 9.02 -2.80
C LEU A 137 11.37 10.44 -3.32
N PRO A 138 10.32 11.19 -3.72
CA PRO A 138 10.50 12.57 -4.17
C PRO A 138 11.00 13.44 -3.02
N LEU A 139 12.07 14.20 -3.28
CA LEU A 139 12.61 15.21 -2.38
C LEU A 139 12.26 16.59 -2.92
N GLU A 140 11.45 17.33 -2.19
CA GLU A 140 11.08 18.69 -2.57
C GLU A 140 11.73 19.72 -1.64
N ALA A 141 12.32 20.76 -2.25
CA ALA A 141 12.87 21.90 -1.52
C ALA A 141 11.77 22.96 -1.31
N PHE A 142 11.55 23.36 -0.07
CA PHE A 142 10.63 24.44 0.28
C PHE A 142 11.40 25.68 0.67
N SER A 143 11.09 26.81 -0.01
CA SER A 143 11.55 28.13 0.39
C SER A 143 10.39 28.88 1.03
N THR A 144 10.57 29.36 2.25
CA THR A 144 9.55 30.13 2.97
C THR A 144 9.63 31.64 2.68
N GLY A 145 10.38 32.05 1.64
CA GLY A 145 10.54 33.46 1.28
C GLY A 145 11.47 34.27 2.19
N ALA A 146 11.97 33.69 3.26
CA ALA A 146 13.00 34.26 4.11
C ALA A 146 14.40 33.79 3.67
N PRO A 147 15.48 34.53 3.95
CA PRO A 147 16.84 34.12 3.58
C PRO A 147 17.40 32.97 4.42
N GLN A 148 16.56 32.01 4.70
CA GLN A 148 16.90 30.77 5.41
C GLN A 148 17.21 29.66 4.40
N ALA A 149 18.05 28.71 4.81
CA ALA A 149 18.38 27.55 3.99
C ALA A 149 17.09 26.79 3.59
N PRO A 150 17.01 26.28 2.35
CA PRO A 150 15.85 25.52 1.90
C PRO A 150 15.64 24.31 2.80
N HIS A 151 14.40 24.08 3.23
CA HIS A 151 14.01 22.87 3.94
C HIS A 151 13.65 21.80 2.92
N TYR A 152 14.23 20.62 3.07
CA TYR A 152 13.91 19.47 2.25
C TYR A 152 12.88 18.58 2.96
N ARG A 153 11.92 18.08 2.20
CA ARG A 153 10.92 17.12 2.70
C ARG A 153 10.81 15.98 1.71
N GLU A 154 10.72 14.79 2.24
CA GLU A 154 10.43 13.58 1.49
C GLU A 154 8.93 13.32 1.48
N PHE A 155 8.43 12.84 0.36
CA PHE A 155 7.04 12.46 0.18
C PHE A 155 6.95 11.04 -0.35
N LEU A 156 5.86 10.38 -0.04
CA LEU A 156 5.49 9.17 -0.76
C LEU A 156 5.06 9.54 -2.17
N PRO A 157 5.49 8.82 -3.21
CA PRO A 157 5.02 9.04 -4.57
C PRO A 157 3.50 8.89 -4.64
N ALA A 158 2.86 9.61 -5.57
CA ALA A 158 1.46 9.32 -5.92
C ALA A 158 1.33 7.85 -6.33
N GLU A 159 0.14 7.25 -6.13
CA GLU A 159 -0.12 5.83 -6.36
C GLU A 159 0.56 4.87 -5.36
N THR A 160 1.20 5.35 -4.29
CA THR A 160 1.70 4.47 -3.23
C THR A 160 0.55 3.75 -2.55
N LEU A 161 0.64 2.42 -2.46
CA LEU A 161 -0.34 1.60 -1.77
C LEU A 161 0.07 1.38 -0.32
N MET A 162 -0.84 1.69 0.58
CA MET A 162 -0.66 1.47 2.03
C MET A 162 -1.88 0.73 2.58
N TYR A 163 -1.70 0.06 3.70
CA TYR A 163 -2.78 -0.54 4.46
C TYR A 163 -2.66 -0.20 5.94
N ALA A 164 -3.79 -0.19 6.63
CA ALA A 164 -3.87 -0.10 8.08
C ALA A 164 -4.92 -1.11 8.56
N VAL A 165 -4.80 -1.50 9.82
CA VAL A 165 -5.80 -2.34 10.49
C VAL A 165 -6.68 -1.43 11.33
N ALA A 166 -8.00 -1.62 11.21
CA ALA A 166 -9.00 -1.00 12.05
C ALA A 166 -9.69 -2.05 12.89
N SER A 167 -9.80 -1.82 14.19
CA SER A 167 -10.52 -2.67 15.14
C SER A 167 -11.49 -1.82 15.96
N GLY A 168 -12.72 -2.27 16.13
CA GLY A 168 -13.75 -1.48 16.84
C GLY A 168 -14.59 -2.31 17.82
N GLY A 169 -14.21 -3.55 18.10
CA GLY A 169 -14.84 -4.41 19.11
C GLY A 169 -16.28 -4.86 18.82
N GLN A 170 -17.01 -4.18 17.94
CA GLN A 170 -18.41 -4.46 17.59
C GLN A 170 -18.58 -4.46 16.07
N PRO A 171 -18.99 -5.59 15.45
CA PRO A 171 -19.15 -5.70 14.01
C PRO A 171 -20.05 -4.62 13.40
N GLU A 172 -21.16 -4.31 14.09
CA GLU A 172 -22.15 -3.31 13.62
C GLU A 172 -21.55 -1.90 13.52
N LEU A 173 -20.60 -1.57 14.39
CA LEU A 173 -19.90 -0.29 14.33
C LEU A 173 -18.86 -0.24 13.21
N MET A 174 -18.23 -1.38 12.90
CA MET A 174 -17.32 -1.48 11.76
C MET A 174 -18.07 -1.41 10.43
N ASP A 175 -19.23 -2.06 10.31
CA ASP A 175 -20.12 -1.91 9.15
C ASP A 175 -20.57 -0.44 9.00
N ALA A 176 -20.96 0.19 10.10
CA ALA A 176 -21.35 1.60 10.09
C ALA A 176 -20.19 2.58 9.79
N LEU A 177 -18.95 2.20 10.08
CA LEU A 177 -17.75 2.92 9.64
C LEU A 177 -17.56 2.78 8.13
N ALA A 178 -17.67 1.56 7.61
CA ALA A 178 -17.54 1.27 6.18
C ALA A 178 -18.52 2.11 5.35
N ASP A 179 -19.79 2.18 5.78
CA ASP A 179 -20.85 2.96 5.11
C ASP A 179 -20.58 4.47 5.10
N ARG A 180 -19.78 4.98 6.04
CA ARG A 180 -19.53 6.40 6.23
C ARG A 180 -18.13 6.83 5.83
N LEU A 181 -17.27 5.89 5.51
CA LEU A 181 -15.91 6.19 5.10
C LEU A 181 -15.95 7.01 3.80
N PRO A 182 -15.37 8.22 3.78
CA PRO A 182 -15.33 8.97 2.54
C PRO A 182 -14.42 8.27 1.54
N PRO A 183 -14.77 8.26 0.24
CA PRO A 183 -13.92 7.64 -0.78
C PRO A 183 -12.57 8.32 -0.94
N LEU A 184 -12.46 9.56 -0.49
CA LEU A 184 -11.25 10.37 -0.52
C LEU A 184 -11.04 11.02 0.85
N LEU A 185 -9.86 10.84 1.42
CA LEU A 185 -9.45 11.47 2.67
C LEU A 185 -8.09 12.15 2.49
N GLN A 186 -7.93 13.29 3.12
CA GLN A 186 -6.64 13.96 3.18
C GLN A 186 -5.93 13.59 4.48
N VAL A 187 -4.75 12.97 4.36
CA VAL A 187 -3.93 12.48 5.48
C VAL A 187 -2.58 13.20 5.47
N GLY A 188 -2.11 13.59 6.65
CA GLY A 188 -0.81 14.25 6.82
C GLY A 188 -0.86 15.77 6.61
N GLY A 189 0.31 16.36 6.47
CA GLY A 189 0.49 17.79 6.31
C GLY A 189 0.52 18.26 4.85
N GLN A 190 0.78 19.56 4.66
CA GLN A 190 0.92 20.19 3.33
C GLN A 190 -0.39 20.15 2.48
N THR A 191 -1.53 20.28 3.13
CA THR A 191 -2.85 20.33 2.49
C THR A 191 -2.94 21.41 1.41
N THR A 192 -2.39 22.59 1.68
CA THR A 192 -2.37 23.71 0.73
C THR A 192 -1.51 23.47 -0.50
N ALA A 193 -0.55 22.53 -0.41
CA ALA A 193 0.26 22.07 -1.54
C ALA A 193 -0.34 20.86 -2.26
N GLY A 194 -1.58 20.46 -1.91
CA GLY A 194 -2.27 19.33 -2.53
C GLY A 194 -1.71 17.96 -2.17
N LYS A 195 -0.95 17.85 -1.08
CA LYS A 195 -0.37 16.58 -0.63
C LYS A 195 -1.36 15.79 0.24
N GLY A 196 -1.21 14.47 0.27
CA GLY A 196 -1.89 13.57 1.19
C GLY A 196 -3.32 13.21 0.83
N PHE A 197 -3.81 13.49 -0.37
CA PHE A 197 -5.09 12.96 -0.82
C PHE A 197 -4.98 11.46 -1.07
N CYS A 198 -5.75 10.69 -0.31
CA CYS A 198 -5.76 9.23 -0.34
C CYS A 198 -7.15 8.73 -0.74
N SER A 199 -7.23 7.85 -1.72
CA SER A 199 -8.41 7.03 -1.94
C SER A 199 -8.47 5.95 -0.87
N LEU A 200 -9.63 5.77 -0.24
CA LEU A 200 -9.83 4.82 0.84
C LEU A 200 -10.81 3.73 0.42
N SER A 201 -10.50 2.51 0.82
CA SER A 201 -11.44 1.39 0.81
C SER A 201 -11.28 0.59 2.09
N LEU A 202 -12.37 0.05 2.60
CA LEU A 202 -12.37 -0.86 3.74
C LEU A 202 -12.66 -2.26 3.24
N ALA A 203 -11.76 -3.20 3.51
CA ALA A 203 -12.01 -4.62 3.36
C ALA A 203 -12.43 -5.18 4.71
N THR A 204 -13.60 -5.79 4.79
CA THR A 204 -14.06 -6.50 6.00
C THR A 204 -13.80 -7.98 5.82
N GLY A 205 -13.46 -8.69 6.91
CA GLY A 205 -13.24 -10.14 6.89
C GLY A 205 -14.49 -10.99 6.69
N LYS A 206 -15.62 -10.39 6.35
CA LYS A 206 -16.81 -11.15 5.93
C LYS A 206 -16.55 -11.66 4.52
N GLU A 207 -16.40 -12.96 4.39
CA GLU A 207 -16.48 -13.64 3.09
C GLU A 207 -17.77 -13.19 2.38
N ALA A 208 -17.63 -12.78 1.12
CA ALA A 208 -18.75 -12.47 0.25
C ALA A 208 -19.39 -13.77 -0.25
#